data_6de87c63f1618a449e56580d50434428
#
_entry.id   6de87c63f1618a449e56580d50434428
#
_cell.length_a   1.000
_cell.length_b   1.000
_cell.length_c   1.000
_cell.angle_alpha   90.00
_cell.angle_beta   90.00
_cell.angle_gamma   90.00
#
_symmetry.space_group_name_H-M   'P 1'
#
loop_
_entity.id
_entity.type
_entity.pdbx_description
1 polymer ?
#
loop_
_entity_poly.entity_id
_entity_poly.type
_entity_poly.pdbx_seq_one_letter_code
_entity_poly.pdbx_strand_id
1 'polypeptide(L)'
;MWTTEKSKLELATELLGEIMPMLKDKQVILCFDSWYAKKKLIDWALSYNNVNIICNARHDTVMWDLPEPTSGKRGQPKKYGDKLSLDSINDFHGEGKFGKYKVTHRIVKTNLFGNRSVHAYVTPSSKGARRLFFSTASVPELHMSCAWLENSELRNCPVEEAFFYPLKLYKLRWSIETNYYEHKTFWSIDKYMVRKHIGIERLLNMINIAHSMTKILPYIDNMFYDYRNMSAQEFRHKLNELINKEIFFGSLADCAQTAKNSDIIMEFLAAMGWNQGYAA
;
A
#
# COMPACT_ATOMS: atom_id res chain seq x y z
N MET A 1 21.00 20.24 0.71
CA MET A 1 20.30 19.60 -0.41
C MET A 1 21.02 18.27 -0.64
N TRP A 2 20.40 17.16 -0.31
CA TRP A 2 21.04 15.84 -0.45
C TRP A 2 20.89 15.41 -1.92
N THR A 3 21.96 15.45 -2.68
CA THR A 3 22.02 14.89 -4.02
C THR A 3 22.29 13.40 -3.88
N THR A 4 21.27 12.56 -4.03
CA THR A 4 21.49 11.13 -4.24
C THR A 4 22.03 10.95 -5.67
N GLU A 5 23.12 10.27 -5.84
CA GLU A 5 23.67 9.92 -7.17
C GLU A 5 22.67 9.04 -7.98
N LYS A 6 21.74 8.38 -7.27
CA LYS A 6 20.73 7.49 -7.84
C LYS A 6 19.42 8.20 -8.14
N SER A 7 18.82 7.88 -9.27
CA SER A 7 17.47 8.33 -9.61
C SER A 7 16.42 7.70 -8.69
N LYS A 8 15.27 8.35 -8.53
CA LYS A 8 14.15 7.80 -7.74
C LYS A 8 13.68 6.42 -8.24
N LEU A 9 13.80 6.14 -9.55
CA LEU A 9 13.45 4.83 -10.12
C LEU A 9 14.48 3.77 -9.72
N GLU A 10 15.75 4.11 -9.67
CA GLU A 10 16.81 3.21 -9.20
C GLU A 10 16.66 2.90 -7.72
N LEU A 11 16.39 3.91 -6.91
CA LEU A 11 16.08 3.70 -5.49
C LEU A 11 14.85 2.81 -5.29
N ALA A 12 13.78 3.02 -6.09
CA ALA A 12 12.59 2.18 -6.01
C ALA A 12 12.89 0.72 -6.36
N THR A 13 13.66 0.44 -7.42
CA THR A 13 14.05 -0.93 -7.78
C THR A 13 14.96 -1.57 -6.74
N GLU A 14 15.86 -0.81 -6.13
CA GLU A 14 16.75 -1.28 -5.07
C GLU A 14 15.97 -1.69 -3.82
N LEU A 15 15.12 -0.78 -3.30
CA LEU A 15 14.29 -1.04 -2.11
C LEU A 15 13.32 -2.21 -2.32
N LEU A 16 12.69 -2.28 -3.49
CA LEU A 16 11.84 -3.42 -3.83
C LEU A 16 12.65 -4.71 -3.93
N GLY A 17 13.88 -4.64 -4.47
CA GLY A 17 14.79 -5.78 -4.58
C GLY A 17 15.18 -6.38 -3.22
N GLU A 18 15.27 -5.58 -2.18
CA GLU A 18 15.49 -6.05 -0.81
C GLU A 18 14.29 -6.80 -0.22
N ILE A 19 13.07 -6.42 -0.63
CA ILE A 19 11.83 -7.02 -0.10
C ILE A 19 11.44 -8.28 -0.89
N MET A 20 11.70 -8.34 -2.19
CA MET A 20 11.23 -9.42 -3.07
C MET A 20 11.65 -10.83 -2.61
N PRO A 21 12.86 -11.07 -2.07
CA PRO A 21 13.23 -12.39 -1.53
C PRO A 21 12.32 -12.88 -0.42
N MET A 22 11.77 -11.97 0.39
CA MET A 22 10.82 -12.28 1.47
C MET A 22 9.41 -12.62 0.95
N LEU A 23 9.12 -12.24 -0.29
CA LEU A 23 7.82 -12.41 -0.94
C LEU A 23 7.83 -13.49 -2.04
N LYS A 24 8.88 -14.31 -2.14
CA LYS A 24 9.06 -15.30 -3.23
C LYS A 24 7.90 -16.28 -3.36
N ASP A 25 7.29 -16.67 -2.23
CA ASP A 25 6.17 -17.62 -2.17
C ASP A 25 4.78 -16.95 -2.14
N LYS A 26 4.75 -15.64 -2.39
CA LYS A 26 3.52 -14.84 -2.38
C LYS A 26 3.25 -14.26 -3.76
N GLN A 27 1.98 -14.16 -4.13
CA GLN A 27 1.58 -13.34 -5.28
C GLN A 27 1.65 -11.86 -4.88
N VAL A 28 2.41 -11.10 -5.64
CA VAL A 28 2.67 -9.68 -5.37
C VAL A 28 1.94 -8.83 -6.39
N ILE A 29 1.18 -7.85 -5.92
CA ILE A 29 0.55 -6.85 -6.76
C ILE A 29 1.24 -5.50 -6.50
N LEU A 30 2.01 -5.04 -7.47
CA LEU A 30 2.72 -3.77 -7.39
C LEU A 30 1.84 -2.65 -7.93
N CYS A 31 1.40 -1.75 -7.05
CA CYS A 31 0.59 -0.60 -7.40
C CYS A 31 1.41 0.69 -7.36
N PHE A 32 1.42 1.46 -8.46
CA PHE A 32 2.12 2.75 -8.52
C PHE A 32 1.41 3.77 -9.41
N ASP A 33 1.75 5.03 -9.21
CA ASP A 33 1.19 6.14 -9.98
C ASP A 33 1.87 6.34 -11.35
N SER A 34 1.39 7.32 -12.10
CA SER A 34 1.88 7.61 -13.46
C SER A 34 3.33 8.09 -13.49
N TRP A 35 3.87 8.57 -12.36
CA TRP A 35 5.26 9.01 -12.30
C TRP A 35 6.21 7.81 -12.37
N TYR A 36 5.86 6.72 -11.67
CA TYR A 36 6.60 5.47 -11.65
C TYR A 36 6.28 4.55 -12.84
N ALA A 37 5.24 4.84 -13.63
CA ALA A 37 4.87 4.07 -14.82
C ALA A 37 5.89 4.26 -15.95
N LYS A 38 7.09 3.74 -15.74
CA LYS A 38 8.22 3.79 -16.68
C LYS A 38 8.69 2.38 -17.02
N LYS A 39 9.08 2.20 -18.29
CA LYS A 39 9.51 0.90 -18.82
C LYS A 39 10.56 0.23 -17.94
N LYS A 40 11.57 0.96 -17.44
CA LYS A 40 12.64 0.43 -16.58
C LYS A 40 12.11 -0.27 -15.33
N LEU A 41 11.16 0.35 -14.61
CA LEU A 41 10.56 -0.24 -13.40
C LEU A 41 9.63 -1.41 -13.76
N ILE A 42 8.85 -1.26 -14.82
CA ILE A 42 7.91 -2.29 -15.28
C ILE A 42 8.66 -3.54 -15.73
N ASP A 43 9.70 -3.40 -16.57
CA ASP A 43 10.51 -4.53 -17.04
C ASP A 43 11.20 -5.24 -15.85
N TRP A 44 11.73 -4.46 -14.90
CA TRP A 44 12.31 -5.01 -13.67
C TRP A 44 11.28 -5.79 -12.85
N ALA A 45 10.11 -5.21 -12.59
CA ALA A 45 9.07 -5.87 -11.81
C ALA A 45 8.56 -7.15 -12.48
N LEU A 46 8.39 -7.12 -13.81
CA LEU A 46 7.94 -8.27 -14.60
C LEU A 46 9.03 -9.32 -14.86
N SER A 47 10.26 -9.11 -14.40
CA SER A 47 11.27 -10.16 -14.34
C SER A 47 10.98 -11.20 -13.25
N TYR A 48 10.14 -10.85 -12.27
CA TYR A 48 9.65 -11.77 -11.25
C TYR A 48 8.36 -12.43 -11.70
N ASN A 49 8.29 -13.77 -11.63
CA ASN A 49 7.12 -14.53 -12.09
C ASN A 49 5.88 -14.38 -11.19
N ASN A 50 6.08 -13.97 -9.95
CA ASN A 50 5.04 -13.79 -8.94
C ASN A 50 4.54 -12.34 -8.80
N VAL A 51 4.94 -11.43 -9.71
CA VAL A 51 4.57 -10.02 -9.65
C VAL A 51 3.57 -9.68 -10.74
N ASN A 52 2.47 -9.06 -10.34
CA ASN A 52 1.53 -8.39 -11.20
C ASN A 52 1.57 -6.87 -10.96
N ILE A 53 1.28 -6.09 -11.98
CA ILE A 53 1.33 -4.63 -11.93
C ILE A 53 -0.06 -4.06 -12.14
N ILE A 54 -0.44 -3.10 -11.30
CA ILE A 54 -1.57 -2.22 -11.53
C ILE A 54 -1.06 -0.79 -11.40
N CYS A 55 -1.13 -0.01 -12.48
CA CYS A 55 -0.61 1.35 -12.46
C CYS A 55 -1.54 2.34 -13.13
N ASN A 56 -1.51 3.58 -12.64
CA ASN A 56 -2.01 4.72 -13.40
C ASN A 56 -0.97 5.07 -14.46
N ALA A 57 -1.40 5.40 -15.67
CA ALA A 57 -0.53 5.86 -16.75
C ALA A 57 -0.83 7.31 -17.12
N ARG A 58 0.10 7.93 -17.81
CA ARG A 58 -0.12 9.28 -18.37
C ARG A 58 -1.19 9.22 -19.46
N HIS A 59 -1.96 10.27 -19.59
CA HIS A 59 -3.02 10.40 -20.60
C HIS A 59 -2.49 10.35 -22.05
N ASP A 60 -1.21 10.71 -22.25
CA ASP A 60 -0.51 10.69 -23.54
C ASP A 60 0.15 9.35 -23.86
N THR A 61 -0.07 8.31 -23.02
CA THR A 61 0.48 6.98 -23.27
C THR A 61 -0.15 6.37 -24.51
N VAL A 62 0.70 6.02 -25.48
CA VAL A 62 0.25 5.40 -26.73
C VAL A 62 -0.16 3.96 -26.50
N MET A 63 -1.33 3.63 -27.01
CA MET A 63 -1.90 2.28 -26.98
C MET A 63 -2.25 1.82 -28.39
N TRP A 64 -2.22 0.52 -28.59
CA TRP A 64 -2.66 -0.13 -29.82
C TRP A 64 -3.56 -1.30 -29.48
N ASP A 65 -4.42 -1.60 -30.42
CA ASP A 65 -5.20 -2.82 -30.38
C ASP A 65 -4.30 -4.07 -30.49
N LEU A 66 -4.87 -5.22 -30.22
CA LEU A 66 -4.20 -6.49 -30.51
C LEU A 66 -4.03 -6.62 -32.03
N PRO A 67 -2.90 -7.16 -32.51
CA PRO A 67 -2.73 -7.43 -33.93
C PRO A 67 -3.73 -8.51 -34.36
N GLU A 68 -4.24 -8.38 -35.56
CA GLU A 68 -5.05 -9.42 -36.18
C GLU A 68 -4.27 -10.76 -36.27
N PRO A 69 -4.95 -11.89 -36.12
CA PRO A 69 -4.33 -13.20 -36.30
C PRO A 69 -3.68 -13.30 -37.68
N THR A 70 -2.45 -13.80 -37.74
CA THR A 70 -1.74 -13.96 -39.02
C THR A 70 -2.48 -14.92 -39.94
N SER A 71 -2.87 -14.44 -41.11
CA SER A 71 -3.63 -15.21 -42.13
C SER A 71 -2.74 -16.13 -43.00
N GLY A 72 -1.61 -16.62 -42.47
CA GLY A 72 -0.70 -17.50 -43.23
C GLY A 72 0.08 -16.85 -44.38
N LYS A 73 -0.04 -15.53 -44.59
CA LYS A 73 0.73 -14.79 -45.62
C LYS A 73 2.19 -14.65 -45.19
N ARG A 74 3.11 -14.78 -46.20
CA ARG A 74 4.53 -14.54 -45.96
C ARG A 74 4.76 -13.13 -45.46
N GLY A 75 5.46 -12.99 -44.34
CA GLY A 75 5.85 -11.69 -43.74
C GLY A 75 6.01 -11.78 -42.23
N GLN A 76 6.68 -10.80 -41.65
CA GLN A 76 6.79 -10.71 -40.19
C GLN A 76 5.42 -10.34 -39.60
N PRO A 77 4.91 -11.07 -38.59
CA PRO A 77 3.64 -10.75 -37.93
C PRO A 77 3.61 -9.32 -37.42
N LYS A 78 2.51 -8.62 -37.65
CA LYS A 78 2.34 -7.26 -37.06
C LYS A 78 2.44 -7.34 -35.54
N LYS A 79 3.24 -6.48 -34.96
CA LYS A 79 3.41 -6.41 -33.50
C LYS A 79 2.24 -5.71 -32.83
N TYR A 80 1.60 -4.76 -33.49
CA TYR A 80 0.52 -3.92 -33.00
C TYR A 80 -0.62 -3.89 -34.01
N GLY A 81 -1.84 -3.79 -33.50
CA GLY A 81 -3.04 -3.44 -34.28
C GLY A 81 -3.17 -1.93 -34.49
N ASP A 82 -4.39 -1.45 -34.62
CA ASP A 82 -4.68 -0.04 -34.83
C ASP A 82 -4.37 0.80 -33.58
N LYS A 83 -3.96 2.04 -33.80
CA LYS A 83 -3.67 2.98 -32.72
C LYS A 83 -4.98 3.42 -32.05
N LEU A 84 -5.03 3.30 -30.72
CA LEU A 84 -6.17 3.67 -29.90
C LEU A 84 -5.97 5.06 -29.27
N SER A 85 -7.02 5.84 -29.23
CA SER A 85 -7.07 7.13 -28.54
C SER A 85 -7.92 7.03 -27.27
N LEU A 86 -7.49 7.72 -26.20
CA LEU A 86 -8.31 7.89 -25.01
C LEU A 86 -9.60 8.65 -25.28
N ASP A 87 -9.65 9.43 -26.35
CA ASP A 87 -10.80 10.25 -26.69
C ASP A 87 -11.90 9.47 -27.41
N SER A 88 -11.57 8.35 -28.04
CA SER A 88 -12.53 7.43 -28.66
C SER A 88 -13.00 6.38 -27.66
N ILE A 89 -13.91 6.74 -26.74
CA ILE A 89 -14.55 5.79 -25.80
C ILE A 89 -15.18 4.61 -26.54
N ASN A 90 -15.66 4.81 -27.75
CA ASN A 90 -16.33 3.78 -28.56
C ASN A 90 -15.43 2.61 -28.93
N ASP A 91 -14.09 2.77 -28.80
CA ASP A 91 -13.12 1.72 -29.08
C ASP A 91 -12.91 0.77 -27.89
N PHE A 92 -13.46 1.11 -26.70
CA PHE A 92 -13.34 0.30 -25.51
C PHE A 92 -14.62 -0.50 -25.29
N HIS A 93 -14.48 -1.83 -25.32
CA HIS A 93 -15.58 -2.76 -25.06
C HIS A 93 -15.69 -3.02 -23.55
N GLY A 94 -16.92 -3.18 -23.06
CA GLY A 94 -17.18 -3.41 -21.65
C GLY A 94 -17.31 -2.11 -20.87
N GLU A 95 -18.56 -1.64 -20.73
CA GLU A 95 -18.92 -0.52 -19.87
C GLU A 95 -19.42 -1.02 -18.53
N GLY A 96 -19.00 -0.38 -17.45
CA GLY A 96 -19.52 -0.63 -16.12
C GLY A 96 -19.36 0.55 -15.20
N LYS A 97 -19.91 0.44 -14.01
CA LYS A 97 -19.78 1.47 -12.98
C LYS A 97 -18.86 0.98 -11.86
N PHE A 98 -17.89 1.78 -11.50
CA PHE A 98 -17.08 1.60 -10.32
C PHE A 98 -17.40 2.73 -9.34
N GLY A 99 -18.26 2.45 -8.36
CA GLY A 99 -18.86 3.48 -7.54
C GLY A 99 -19.64 4.48 -8.40
N LYS A 100 -19.25 5.76 -8.36
CA LYS A 100 -19.85 6.83 -9.17
C LYS A 100 -19.21 7.00 -10.56
N TYR A 101 -18.16 6.26 -10.88
CA TYR A 101 -17.43 6.44 -12.12
C TYR A 101 -17.86 5.42 -13.18
N LYS A 102 -18.08 5.90 -14.39
CA LYS A 102 -18.21 5.04 -15.57
C LYS A 102 -16.81 4.58 -15.97
N VAL A 103 -16.63 3.29 -16.17
CA VAL A 103 -15.33 2.68 -16.52
C VAL A 103 -15.50 1.93 -17.83
N THR A 104 -14.55 2.11 -18.72
CA THR A 104 -14.45 1.32 -19.95
C THR A 104 -13.18 0.49 -19.92
N HIS A 105 -13.21 -0.70 -20.51
CA HIS A 105 -12.13 -1.66 -20.49
C HIS A 105 -11.81 -2.18 -21.89
N ARG A 106 -10.52 -2.38 -22.17
CA ARG A 106 -10.01 -3.07 -23.36
C ARG A 106 -8.69 -3.75 -23.07
N ILE A 107 -8.40 -4.88 -23.75
CA ILE A 107 -7.08 -5.47 -23.77
C ILE A 107 -6.29 -4.77 -24.88
N VAL A 108 -5.12 -4.23 -24.53
CA VAL A 108 -4.31 -3.40 -25.42
C VAL A 108 -2.84 -3.80 -25.39
N LYS A 109 -2.09 -3.32 -26.35
CA LYS A 109 -0.62 -3.31 -26.33
C LYS A 109 -0.10 -1.88 -26.15
N THR A 110 0.99 -1.76 -25.42
CA THR A 110 1.68 -0.48 -25.22
C THR A 110 3.18 -0.69 -25.07
N ASN A 111 3.97 0.27 -25.47
CA ASN A 111 5.43 0.21 -25.34
C ASN A 111 5.90 0.08 -23.89
N LEU A 112 5.08 0.49 -22.91
CA LEU A 112 5.41 0.37 -21.50
C LEU A 112 5.61 -1.08 -21.06
N PHE A 113 4.81 -2.01 -21.61
CA PHE A 113 4.81 -3.43 -21.26
C PHE A 113 5.46 -4.34 -22.32
N GLY A 114 6.15 -3.74 -23.27
CA GLY A 114 6.88 -4.48 -24.31
C GLY A 114 5.97 -5.28 -25.24
N ASN A 115 6.12 -6.59 -25.25
CA ASN A 115 5.31 -7.49 -26.11
C ASN A 115 4.04 -8.00 -25.41
N ARG A 116 3.87 -7.72 -24.12
CA ARG A 116 2.72 -8.23 -23.34
C ARG A 116 1.47 -7.43 -23.69
N SER A 117 0.35 -8.10 -23.79
CA SER A 117 -0.97 -7.47 -23.77
C SER A 117 -1.36 -7.20 -22.32
N VAL A 118 -2.03 -6.07 -22.09
CA VAL A 118 -2.45 -5.63 -20.76
C VAL A 118 -3.89 -5.14 -20.78
N HIS A 119 -4.55 -5.23 -19.65
CA HIS A 119 -5.89 -4.69 -19.45
C HIS A 119 -5.80 -3.18 -19.24
N ALA A 120 -6.42 -2.41 -20.11
CA ALA A 120 -6.55 -0.95 -20.00
C ALA A 120 -7.94 -0.59 -19.47
N TYR A 121 -7.97 0.26 -18.46
CA TYR A 121 -9.19 0.81 -17.87
C TYR A 121 -9.16 2.32 -18.02
N VAL A 122 -10.25 2.89 -18.52
CA VAL A 122 -10.40 4.33 -18.68
C VAL A 122 -11.55 4.82 -17.81
N THR A 123 -11.27 5.80 -16.96
CA THR A 123 -12.28 6.42 -16.09
C THR A 123 -12.28 7.92 -16.28
N PRO A 124 -13.44 8.60 -16.23
CA PRO A 124 -13.46 10.04 -16.15
C PRO A 124 -12.86 10.51 -14.83
N SER A 125 -12.12 11.62 -14.83
CA SER A 125 -11.68 12.26 -13.61
C SER A 125 -12.73 13.25 -13.13
N SER A 126 -12.65 13.67 -11.86
CA SER A 126 -13.52 14.70 -11.28
C SER A 126 -13.46 16.03 -12.00
N LYS A 127 -12.39 16.29 -12.76
CA LYS A 127 -12.18 17.50 -13.58
C LYS A 127 -12.53 17.32 -15.06
N GLY A 128 -13.24 16.24 -15.42
CA GLY A 128 -13.60 15.90 -16.80
C GLY A 128 -12.48 15.25 -17.63
N ALA A 129 -11.22 15.28 -17.17
CA ALA A 129 -10.12 14.58 -17.83
C ALA A 129 -10.27 13.05 -17.65
N ARG A 130 -9.74 12.27 -18.59
CA ARG A 130 -9.74 10.82 -18.50
C ARG A 130 -8.51 10.31 -17.77
N ARG A 131 -8.69 9.26 -16.97
CA ARG A 131 -7.58 8.56 -16.32
C ARG A 131 -7.42 7.19 -16.92
N LEU A 132 -6.18 6.83 -17.21
CA LEU A 132 -5.79 5.56 -17.79
C LEU A 132 -5.09 4.70 -16.74
N PHE A 133 -5.56 3.46 -16.59
CA PHE A 133 -4.95 2.47 -15.73
C PHE A 133 -4.61 1.22 -16.54
N PHE A 134 -3.51 0.57 -16.19
CA PHE A 134 -3.14 -0.72 -16.74
C PHE A 134 -3.07 -1.78 -15.66
N SER A 135 -3.46 -3.01 -16.01
CA SER A 135 -3.24 -4.20 -15.18
C SER A 135 -2.63 -5.31 -16.03
N THR A 136 -1.62 -5.98 -15.51
CA THR A 136 -1.02 -7.16 -16.17
C THR A 136 -1.76 -8.44 -15.85
N ALA A 137 -2.50 -8.50 -14.74
CA ALA A 137 -3.26 -9.66 -14.33
C ALA A 137 -4.71 -9.59 -14.80
N SER A 138 -5.25 -10.72 -15.19
CA SER A 138 -6.67 -10.90 -15.43
C SER A 138 -7.46 -10.81 -14.11
N VAL A 139 -8.75 -10.51 -14.22
CA VAL A 139 -9.64 -10.42 -13.05
C VAL A 139 -9.69 -11.73 -12.25
N PRO A 140 -9.83 -12.92 -12.87
CA PRO A 140 -9.80 -14.19 -12.14
C PRO A 140 -8.51 -14.40 -11.36
N GLU A 141 -7.36 -14.11 -11.96
CA GLU A 141 -6.05 -14.25 -11.29
C GLU A 141 -5.93 -13.36 -10.07
N LEU A 142 -6.37 -12.10 -10.18
CA LEU A 142 -6.37 -11.16 -9.05
C LEU A 142 -7.33 -11.60 -7.94
N HIS A 143 -8.51 -12.08 -8.29
CA HIS A 143 -9.49 -12.56 -7.34
C HIS A 143 -8.97 -13.75 -6.53
N MET A 144 -8.35 -14.73 -7.18
CA MET A 144 -7.72 -15.87 -6.51
C MET A 144 -6.56 -15.43 -5.60
N SER A 145 -5.73 -14.51 -6.07
CA SER A 145 -4.57 -14.01 -5.30
C SER A 145 -4.97 -13.22 -4.05
N CYS A 146 -6.18 -12.67 -4.03
CA CYS A 146 -6.69 -11.88 -2.92
C CYS A 146 -7.67 -12.63 -2.00
N ALA A 147 -7.74 -13.96 -2.09
CA ALA A 147 -8.59 -14.79 -1.23
C ALA A 147 -8.30 -14.61 0.27
N TRP A 148 -7.11 -14.14 0.64
CA TRP A 148 -6.71 -13.80 2.01
C TRP A 148 -7.41 -12.54 2.58
N LEU A 149 -8.02 -11.71 1.73
CA LEU A 149 -8.85 -10.57 2.16
C LEU A 149 -10.24 -11.04 2.61
N GLU A 150 -10.29 -12.05 3.47
CA GLU A 150 -11.51 -12.79 3.84
C GLU A 150 -12.69 -11.94 4.31
N ASN A 151 -12.44 -10.80 4.92
CA ASN A 151 -13.46 -9.89 5.46
C ASN A 151 -13.58 -8.57 4.69
N SER A 152 -13.00 -8.46 3.48
CA SER A 152 -13.04 -7.22 2.73
C SER A 152 -14.26 -7.15 1.80
N GLU A 153 -14.73 -5.94 1.54
CA GLU A 153 -15.71 -5.65 0.48
C GLU A 153 -15.30 -6.22 -0.89
N LEU A 154 -14.03 -6.58 -1.04
CA LEU A 154 -13.46 -7.13 -2.27
C LEU A 154 -13.87 -8.61 -2.50
N ARG A 155 -14.10 -9.39 -1.43
CA ARG A 155 -14.51 -10.80 -1.55
C ARG A 155 -15.93 -10.95 -2.05
N ASN A 156 -16.82 -10.06 -1.62
CA ASN A 156 -18.24 -10.07 -1.97
C ASN A 156 -18.55 -9.20 -3.19
N CYS A 157 -17.54 -8.96 -4.05
CA CYS A 157 -17.74 -8.19 -5.27
C CYS A 157 -18.68 -8.94 -6.22
N PRO A 158 -19.82 -8.34 -6.62
CA PRO A 158 -20.68 -8.93 -7.63
C PRO A 158 -19.90 -9.24 -8.91
N VAL A 159 -20.27 -10.30 -9.62
CA VAL A 159 -19.60 -10.73 -10.86
C VAL A 159 -19.53 -9.59 -11.88
N GLU A 160 -20.55 -8.73 -11.92
CA GLU A 160 -20.61 -7.55 -12.78
C GLU A 160 -19.54 -6.50 -12.42
N GLU A 161 -19.13 -6.41 -11.15
CA GLU A 161 -18.08 -5.53 -10.70
C GLU A 161 -16.69 -6.18 -10.77
N ALA A 162 -16.61 -7.49 -10.99
CA ALA A 162 -15.33 -8.20 -11.02
C ALA A 162 -14.38 -7.64 -12.09
N PHE A 163 -14.92 -7.14 -13.20
CA PHE A 163 -14.13 -6.46 -14.24
C PHE A 163 -13.32 -5.27 -13.72
N PHE A 164 -13.79 -4.61 -12.66
CA PHE A 164 -13.16 -3.42 -12.08
C PHE A 164 -12.31 -3.72 -10.86
N TYR A 165 -12.14 -4.99 -10.56
CA TYR A 165 -11.34 -5.44 -9.42
C TYR A 165 -9.92 -4.83 -9.38
N PRO A 166 -9.19 -4.71 -10.51
CA PRO A 166 -7.91 -4.02 -10.52
C PRO A 166 -7.98 -2.58 -10.01
N LEU A 167 -9.06 -1.86 -10.29
CA LEU A 167 -9.25 -0.49 -9.81
C LEU A 167 -9.52 -0.45 -8.30
N LYS A 168 -10.23 -1.46 -7.75
CA LYS A 168 -10.42 -1.60 -6.31
C LYS A 168 -9.08 -1.82 -5.61
N LEU A 169 -8.24 -2.70 -6.15
CA LEU A 169 -6.89 -2.93 -5.64
C LEU A 169 -6.01 -1.69 -5.74
N TYR A 170 -6.05 -0.99 -6.87
CA TYR A 170 -5.33 0.26 -7.05
C TYR A 170 -5.72 1.32 -6.00
N LYS A 171 -6.97 1.34 -5.57
CA LYS A 171 -7.45 2.26 -4.52
C LYS A 171 -6.69 2.06 -3.21
N LEU A 172 -6.22 0.85 -2.90
CA LEU A 172 -5.42 0.57 -1.70
C LEU A 172 -4.09 1.35 -1.69
N ARG A 173 -3.58 1.77 -2.85
CA ARG A 173 -2.40 2.65 -2.94
C ARG A 173 -2.58 3.95 -2.13
N TRP A 174 -3.82 4.41 -1.96
CA TRP A 174 -4.12 5.61 -1.18
C TRP A 174 -3.66 5.51 0.28
N SER A 175 -3.50 4.31 0.82
CA SER A 175 -2.97 4.08 2.17
C SER A 175 -1.56 4.69 2.37
N ILE A 176 -0.77 4.81 1.31
CA ILE A 176 0.55 5.47 1.37
C ILE A 176 0.37 6.95 1.73
N GLU A 177 -0.61 7.63 1.10
CA GLU A 177 -0.88 9.05 1.35
C GLU A 177 -1.43 9.26 2.76
N THR A 178 -2.29 8.35 3.23
CA THR A 178 -2.78 8.35 4.61
C THR A 178 -1.65 8.13 5.61
N ASN A 179 -0.74 7.18 5.36
CA ASN A 179 0.42 6.95 6.21
C ASN A 179 1.34 8.18 6.28
N TYR A 180 1.59 8.82 5.14
CA TYR A 180 2.36 10.08 5.12
C TYR A 180 1.69 11.18 5.92
N TYR A 181 0.38 11.32 5.78
CA TYR A 181 -0.40 12.29 6.57
C TYR A 181 -0.28 11.99 8.07
N GLU A 182 -0.45 10.74 8.49
CA GLU A 182 -0.30 10.32 9.89
C GLU A 182 1.11 10.63 10.43
N HIS A 183 2.15 10.28 9.67
CA HIS A 183 3.54 10.54 10.06
C HIS A 183 3.82 12.03 10.26
N LYS A 184 3.33 12.88 9.37
CA LYS A 184 3.51 14.34 9.48
C LYS A 184 2.69 14.94 10.61
N THR A 185 1.41 14.56 10.69
CA THR A 185 0.46 15.21 11.61
C THR A 185 0.61 14.71 13.04
N PHE A 186 0.79 13.40 13.23
CA PHE A 186 0.74 12.80 14.56
C PHE A 186 2.10 12.35 15.08
N TRP A 187 3.06 12.10 14.21
CA TRP A 187 4.39 11.62 14.58
C TRP A 187 5.49 12.66 14.35
N SER A 188 5.14 13.84 13.84
CA SER A 188 6.04 14.98 13.65
C SER A 188 7.32 14.62 12.88
N ILE A 189 7.21 13.75 11.85
CA ILE A 189 8.34 13.22 11.09
C ILE A 189 9.17 14.32 10.39
N ASP A 190 8.58 15.48 10.16
CA ASP A 190 9.20 16.65 9.51
C ASP A 190 9.56 17.78 10.50
N LYS A 191 9.34 17.58 11.81
CA LYS A 191 9.54 18.60 12.85
C LYS A 191 10.70 18.30 13.80
N TYR A 192 11.62 17.45 13.40
CA TYR A 192 12.76 17.08 14.24
C TYR A 192 13.84 18.17 14.27
N MET A 193 14.50 18.27 15.42
CA MET A 193 15.61 19.23 15.63
C MET A 193 16.99 18.60 15.45
N VAL A 194 17.05 17.32 15.11
CA VAL A 194 18.30 16.57 14.92
C VAL A 194 18.95 16.99 13.61
N ARG A 195 20.24 17.35 13.64
CA ARG A 195 20.98 17.83 12.45
C ARG A 195 21.92 16.80 11.83
N LYS A 196 22.36 15.80 12.60
CA LYS A 196 23.26 14.75 12.11
C LYS A 196 22.47 13.71 11.32
N HIS A 197 22.96 13.33 10.13
CA HIS A 197 22.32 12.37 9.25
C HIS A 197 21.92 11.07 9.96
N ILE A 198 22.86 10.44 10.67
CA ILE A 198 22.62 9.22 11.41
C ILE A 198 21.55 9.38 12.51
N GLY A 199 21.47 10.55 13.11
CA GLY A 199 20.42 10.84 14.10
C GLY A 199 19.05 10.97 13.45
N ILE A 200 18.98 11.58 12.26
CA ILE A 200 17.75 11.66 11.46
C ILE A 200 17.27 10.27 11.06
N GLU A 201 18.15 9.44 10.52
CA GLU A 201 17.82 8.06 10.13
C GLU A 201 17.29 7.25 11.31
N ARG A 202 17.97 7.29 12.45
CA ARG A 202 17.55 6.57 13.66
C ARG A 202 16.18 7.05 14.13
N LEU A 203 15.96 8.36 14.16
CA LEU A 203 14.66 8.91 14.54
C LEU A 203 13.55 8.49 13.59
N LEU A 204 13.76 8.54 12.27
CA LEU A 204 12.80 8.11 11.27
C LEU A 204 12.49 6.61 11.42
N ASN A 205 13.50 5.78 11.66
CA ASN A 205 13.30 4.35 11.90
C ASN A 205 12.50 4.08 13.18
N MET A 206 12.78 4.80 14.27
CA MET A 206 12.01 4.69 15.51
C MET A 206 10.55 5.10 15.30
N ILE A 207 10.30 6.20 14.59
CA ILE A 207 8.93 6.63 14.27
C ILE A 207 8.21 5.57 13.43
N ASN A 208 8.88 5.03 12.41
CA ASN A 208 8.29 3.98 11.55
C ASN A 208 7.98 2.71 12.35
N ILE A 209 8.86 2.27 13.23
CA ILE A 209 8.63 1.12 14.11
C ILE A 209 7.43 1.40 15.03
N ALA A 210 7.43 2.52 15.75
CA ALA A 210 6.36 2.87 16.66
C ALA A 210 5.01 3.01 15.95
N HIS A 211 4.96 3.64 14.76
CA HIS A 211 3.76 3.70 13.94
C HIS A 211 3.30 2.30 13.51
N SER A 212 4.21 1.44 13.06
CA SER A 212 3.87 0.07 12.68
C SER A 212 3.33 -0.73 13.85
N MET A 213 3.90 -0.58 15.03
CA MET A 213 3.39 -1.21 16.26
C MET A 213 1.96 -0.78 16.56
N THR A 214 1.64 0.52 16.45
CA THR A 214 0.24 0.98 16.67
C THR A 214 -0.75 0.39 15.67
N LYS A 215 -0.31 0.00 14.48
CA LYS A 215 -1.16 -0.65 13.47
C LYS A 215 -1.30 -2.16 13.68
N ILE A 216 -0.30 -2.81 14.24
CA ILE A 216 -0.20 -4.28 14.31
C ILE A 216 -0.64 -4.83 15.67
N LEU A 217 -0.26 -4.19 16.78
CA LEU A 217 -0.54 -4.67 18.13
C LEU A 217 -2.00 -5.08 18.37
N PRO A 218 -3.02 -4.31 17.93
CA PRO A 218 -4.41 -4.70 18.12
C PRO A 218 -4.80 -6.03 17.46
N TYR A 219 -4.00 -6.54 16.53
CA TYR A 219 -4.28 -7.76 15.78
C TYR A 219 -3.45 -8.97 16.24
N ILE A 220 -2.34 -8.75 16.93
CA ILE A 220 -1.43 -9.83 17.34
C ILE A 220 -1.45 -10.09 18.85
N ASP A 221 -1.91 -9.13 19.65
CA ASP A 221 -1.94 -9.25 21.10
C ASP A 221 -3.37 -9.06 21.63
N ASN A 222 -3.84 -10.03 22.40
CA ASN A 222 -5.19 -10.01 22.97
C ASN A 222 -5.43 -8.85 23.94
N MET A 223 -4.40 -8.34 24.61
CA MET A 223 -4.48 -7.18 25.49
C MET A 223 -4.94 -5.92 24.74
N PHE A 224 -4.65 -5.84 23.44
CA PHE A 224 -5.00 -4.70 22.60
C PHE A 224 -6.18 -4.98 21.65
N TYR A 225 -6.87 -6.11 21.82
CA TYR A 225 -7.97 -6.52 20.93
C TYR A 225 -9.07 -5.46 20.80
N ASP A 226 -9.46 -4.83 21.88
CA ASP A 226 -10.53 -3.82 21.90
C ASP A 226 -10.19 -2.54 21.15
N TYR A 227 -8.90 -2.34 20.86
CA TYR A 227 -8.41 -1.18 20.13
C TYR A 227 -8.42 -1.34 18.59
N ARG A 228 -8.87 -2.48 18.06
CA ARG A 228 -8.89 -2.77 16.60
C ARG A 228 -9.70 -1.76 15.79
N ASN A 229 -10.76 -1.21 16.39
CA ASN A 229 -11.64 -0.25 15.75
C ASN A 229 -11.23 1.22 15.96
N MET A 230 -10.15 1.44 16.70
CA MET A 230 -9.64 2.78 16.94
C MET A 230 -8.70 3.22 15.81
N SER A 231 -8.63 4.52 15.59
CA SER A 231 -7.58 5.09 14.74
C SER A 231 -6.21 4.87 15.39
N ALA A 232 -5.14 4.80 14.57
CA ALA A 232 -3.78 4.68 15.10
C ALA A 232 -3.39 5.83 16.05
N GLN A 233 -3.98 6.99 15.87
CA GLN A 233 -3.78 8.14 16.76
C GLN A 233 -4.42 7.90 18.14
N GLU A 234 -5.68 7.48 18.19
CA GLU A 234 -6.37 7.18 19.44
C GLU A 234 -5.66 6.06 20.19
N PHE A 235 -5.29 5.00 19.47
CA PHE A 235 -4.55 3.89 20.10
C PHE A 235 -3.18 4.37 20.62
N ARG A 236 -2.45 5.21 19.89
CA ARG A 236 -1.19 5.80 20.36
C ARG A 236 -1.38 6.59 21.67
N HIS A 237 -2.45 7.38 21.77
CA HIS A 237 -2.75 8.10 23.02
C HIS A 237 -3.02 7.14 24.17
N LYS A 238 -3.84 6.11 23.95
CA LYS A 238 -4.12 5.09 24.95
C LYS A 238 -2.86 4.32 25.37
N LEU A 239 -2.04 3.91 24.42
CA LEU A 239 -0.77 3.24 24.69
C LEU A 239 0.16 4.15 25.53
N ASN A 240 0.24 5.43 25.20
CA ASN A 240 1.03 6.38 25.96
C ASN A 240 0.49 6.57 27.39
N GLU A 241 -0.84 6.64 27.58
CA GLU A 241 -1.45 6.66 28.89
C GLU A 241 -1.09 5.41 29.73
N LEU A 242 -1.15 4.22 29.12
CA LEU A 242 -0.79 2.96 29.77
C LEU A 242 0.70 2.94 30.16
N ILE A 243 1.60 3.28 29.23
CA ILE A 243 3.04 3.33 29.49
C ILE A 243 3.36 4.33 30.62
N ASN A 244 2.80 5.54 30.56
CA ASN A 244 3.03 6.55 31.60
C ASN A 244 2.50 6.08 32.96
N LYS A 245 1.35 5.40 32.98
CA LYS A 245 0.80 4.81 34.19
C LYS A 245 1.74 3.76 34.77
N GLU A 246 2.24 2.83 33.95
CA GLU A 246 3.19 1.79 34.37
C GLU A 246 4.52 2.40 34.88
N ILE A 247 5.09 3.38 34.18
CA ILE A 247 6.30 4.06 34.61
C ILE A 247 6.08 4.76 35.94
N PHE A 248 4.96 5.47 36.09
CA PHE A 248 4.64 6.19 37.33
C PHE A 248 4.47 5.25 38.51
N PHE A 249 3.63 4.21 38.36
CA PHE A 249 3.36 3.26 39.43
C PHE A 249 4.57 2.37 39.74
N GLY A 250 5.34 1.96 38.71
CA GLY A 250 6.59 1.23 38.90
C GLY A 250 7.61 2.04 39.70
N SER A 251 7.83 3.31 39.34
CA SER A 251 8.71 4.21 40.07
C SER A 251 8.24 4.46 41.51
N LEU A 252 6.93 4.56 41.72
CA LEU A 252 6.35 4.73 43.05
C LEU A 252 6.51 3.44 43.91
N ALA A 253 6.35 2.26 43.30
CA ALA A 253 6.57 0.99 43.97
C ALA A 253 8.04 0.80 44.36
N ASP A 254 8.99 1.15 43.49
CA ASP A 254 10.43 1.11 43.77
C ASP A 254 10.78 2.02 44.97
N CYS A 255 10.21 3.22 44.99
CA CYS A 255 10.37 4.13 46.12
C CYS A 255 9.73 3.55 47.41
N ALA A 256 8.59 2.89 47.27
CA ALA A 256 7.87 2.30 48.40
C ALA A 256 8.66 1.16 49.06
N GLN A 257 9.37 0.32 48.28
CA GLN A 257 10.19 -0.78 48.80
C GLN A 257 11.29 -0.30 49.76
N THR A 258 11.72 0.93 49.64
CA THR A 258 12.75 1.55 50.49
C THR A 258 12.15 2.32 51.69
N ALA A 259 10.82 2.47 51.76
CA ALA A 259 10.15 3.25 52.79
C ALA A 259 9.74 2.40 54.01
N LYS A 260 9.68 3.03 55.18
CA LYS A 260 9.20 2.37 56.44
C LYS A 260 7.76 1.87 56.38
N ASN A 261 6.96 2.35 55.42
CA ASN A 261 5.54 2.02 55.29
C ASN A 261 5.26 1.34 53.93
N SER A 262 6.16 0.46 53.49
CA SER A 262 6.06 -0.22 52.21
C SER A 262 4.74 -0.93 51.98
N ASP A 263 4.25 -1.60 53.00
CA ASP A 263 3.01 -2.40 52.91
C ASP A 263 1.77 -1.54 52.66
N ILE A 264 1.66 -0.40 53.34
CA ILE A 264 0.55 0.55 53.13
C ILE A 264 0.58 1.16 51.73
N ILE A 265 1.78 1.48 51.22
CA ILE A 265 1.94 2.04 49.89
C ILE A 265 1.60 0.98 48.84
N MET A 266 2.02 -0.26 49.04
CA MET A 266 1.70 -1.38 48.12
C MET A 266 0.21 -1.71 48.10
N GLU A 267 -0.48 -1.68 49.28
CA GLU A 267 -1.95 -1.80 49.35
C GLU A 267 -2.64 -0.66 48.58
N PHE A 268 -2.17 0.56 48.73
CA PHE A 268 -2.71 1.73 48.03
C PHE A 268 -2.54 1.60 46.50
N LEU A 269 -1.36 1.16 46.04
CA LEU A 269 -1.10 0.90 44.62
C LEU A 269 -2.01 -0.20 44.04
N ALA A 270 -2.20 -1.28 44.81
CA ALA A 270 -3.11 -2.36 44.43
C ALA A 270 -4.59 -1.89 44.37
N ALA A 271 -5.01 -1.03 45.29
CA ALA A 271 -6.34 -0.41 45.25
C ALA A 271 -6.55 0.50 44.06
N MET A 272 -5.46 1.12 43.56
CA MET A 272 -5.45 1.93 42.32
C MET A 272 -5.38 1.07 41.03
N GLY A 273 -5.41 -0.26 41.17
CA GLY A 273 -5.40 -1.19 40.05
C GLY A 273 -4.03 -1.49 39.47
N TRP A 274 -2.95 -1.20 40.19
CA TRP A 274 -1.61 -1.59 39.81
C TRP A 274 -1.28 -2.97 40.38
N ASN A 275 -1.09 -3.96 39.56
CA ASN A 275 -0.70 -5.32 39.95
C ASN A 275 0.70 -5.61 39.38
N GLN A 276 1.62 -6.11 40.20
CA GLN A 276 3.00 -6.45 39.80
C GLN A 276 3.11 -7.49 38.66
N GLY A 277 2.01 -8.03 38.17
CA GLY A 277 1.99 -9.07 37.15
C GLY A 277 2.31 -8.65 35.71
N TYR A 278 2.53 -7.36 35.44
CA TYR A 278 2.86 -6.86 34.11
C TYR A 278 4.35 -6.58 33.89
N ALA A 279 5.18 -6.82 34.89
CA ALA A 279 6.63 -6.57 34.86
C ALA A 279 7.45 -7.87 34.67
N ALA A 280 6.97 -8.81 33.83
CA ALA A 280 7.71 -10.03 33.48
C ALA A 280 7.75 -10.21 31.97
#